data_095bd7bf16632492c2c4355e5aea6ab3
#
_entry.id   095bd7bf16632492c2c4355e5aea6ab3
#
_cell.length_a   1.000
_cell.length_b   1.000
_cell.length_c   1.000
_cell.angle_alpha   90.00
_cell.angle_beta   90.00
_cell.angle_gamma   90.00
#
_symmetry.space_group_name_H-M   'P 1'
#
loop_
_entity.id
_entity.type
_entity.pdbx_description
1 polymer ?
#
loop_
_entity_poly.entity_id
_entity_poly.type
_entity_poly.pdbx_seq_one_letter_code
_entity_poly.pdbx_strand_id
1 'polypeptide(L)'
;VAAIVETALEWIDVLVIAAFLGPAAGGVYGAVNRCVRVGTMVEHTGRIVTGPSISAALATQNLVRAREIFLATTRVLTALAWPFYLSLAFFGPVLLRFFGKGFESGAGILWVICPAAMLAMSAGGVQSVLLMSGKSRWQLLNKLSALVLAIILNLTLVPLWGLYGAVTAWAAA
;
A
#
# COMPACT_ATOMS: atom_id res chain seq x y z
N VAL A 1 -6.20 -6.55 -17.79
CA VAL A 1 -7.26 -6.35 -16.77
C VAL A 1 -6.64 -6.12 -15.40
N ALA A 2 -5.73 -6.98 -14.90
CA ALA A 2 -5.12 -6.84 -13.57
C ALA A 2 -4.40 -5.49 -13.39
N ALA A 3 -3.65 -5.02 -14.39
CA ALA A 3 -2.97 -3.72 -14.33
C ALA A 3 -3.94 -2.53 -14.24
N ILE A 4 -5.07 -2.61 -14.94
CA ILE A 4 -6.10 -1.56 -14.87
C ILE A 4 -6.71 -1.49 -13.47
N VAL A 5 -7.02 -2.64 -12.87
CA VAL A 5 -7.54 -2.73 -11.50
C VAL A 5 -6.52 -2.18 -10.50
N GLU A 6 -5.25 -2.49 -10.68
CA GLU A 6 -4.17 -1.98 -9.83
C GLU A 6 -4.03 -0.46 -9.92
N THR A 7 -4.03 0.09 -11.14
CA THR A 7 -4.03 1.54 -11.34
C THR A 7 -5.28 2.19 -10.75
N ALA A 8 -6.45 1.58 -10.91
CA ALA A 8 -7.68 2.09 -10.32
C ALA A 8 -7.59 2.14 -8.78
N LEU A 9 -7.10 1.08 -8.14
CA LEU A 9 -6.86 1.03 -6.69
C LEU A 9 -5.92 2.15 -6.22
N GLU A 10 -4.92 2.48 -7.02
CA GLU A 10 -3.94 3.52 -6.66
C GLU A 10 -4.50 4.95 -6.70
N TRP A 11 -5.47 5.21 -7.57
CA TRP A 11 -5.93 6.58 -7.82
C TRP A 11 -7.34 6.86 -7.30
N ILE A 12 -8.12 5.83 -6.97
CA ILE A 12 -9.52 5.98 -6.56
C ILE A 12 -9.65 6.91 -5.34
N ASP A 13 -8.77 6.76 -4.35
CA ASP A 13 -8.80 7.57 -3.14
C ASP A 13 -8.60 9.06 -3.45
N VAL A 14 -7.59 9.37 -4.28
CA VAL A 14 -7.28 10.75 -4.68
C VAL A 14 -8.45 11.36 -5.46
N LEU A 15 -9.06 10.59 -6.37
CA LEU A 15 -10.21 11.05 -7.17
C LEU A 15 -11.43 11.30 -6.30
N VAL A 16 -11.75 10.39 -5.39
CA VAL A 16 -12.89 10.55 -4.47
C VAL A 16 -12.68 11.75 -3.55
N ILE A 17 -11.48 11.90 -2.97
CA ILE A 17 -11.14 13.06 -2.13
C ILE A 17 -11.27 14.36 -2.92
N ALA A 18 -10.72 14.42 -4.13
CA ALA A 18 -10.80 15.61 -4.97
C ALA A 18 -12.24 15.96 -5.34
N ALA A 19 -13.10 14.96 -5.55
CA ALA A 19 -14.52 15.16 -5.90
C ALA A 19 -15.35 15.66 -4.71
N PHE A 20 -15.13 15.11 -3.49
CA PHE A 20 -15.95 15.45 -2.32
C PHE A 20 -15.39 16.61 -1.49
N LEU A 21 -14.06 16.70 -1.34
CA LEU A 21 -13.39 17.69 -0.47
C LEU A 21 -12.68 18.79 -1.26
N GLY A 22 -12.69 18.69 -2.58
CA GLY A 22 -12.08 19.65 -3.49
C GLY A 22 -10.62 19.35 -3.86
N PRO A 23 -10.09 20.03 -4.91
CA PRO A 23 -8.78 19.75 -5.48
C PRO A 23 -7.61 19.97 -4.50
N ALA A 24 -7.74 20.93 -3.59
CA ALA A 24 -6.72 21.22 -2.58
C ALA A 24 -6.53 20.03 -1.62
N ALA A 25 -7.61 19.44 -1.13
CA ALA A 25 -7.58 18.26 -0.28
C ALA A 25 -7.01 17.03 -1.03
N GLY A 26 -7.41 16.84 -2.29
CA GLY A 26 -6.85 15.82 -3.17
C GLY A 26 -5.34 15.99 -3.39
N GLY A 27 -4.87 17.25 -3.52
CA GLY A 27 -3.45 17.56 -3.60
C GLY A 27 -2.66 17.19 -2.35
N VAL A 28 -3.18 17.54 -1.17
CA VAL A 28 -2.55 17.18 0.12
C VAL A 28 -2.46 15.67 0.29
N TYR A 29 -3.56 14.95 0.05
CA TYR A 29 -3.57 13.48 0.12
C TYR A 29 -2.62 12.86 -0.91
N GLY A 30 -2.59 13.39 -2.14
CA GLY A 30 -1.67 12.95 -3.18
C GLY A 30 -0.19 13.11 -2.80
N ALA A 31 0.17 14.20 -2.11
CA ALA A 31 1.52 14.41 -1.59
C ALA A 31 1.87 13.38 -0.51
N VAL A 32 0.98 13.15 0.44
CA VAL A 32 1.13 12.11 1.49
C VAL A 32 1.31 10.74 0.85
N ASN A 33 0.46 10.37 -0.10
CA ASN A 33 0.51 9.09 -0.79
C ASN A 33 1.84 8.89 -1.56
N ARG A 34 2.38 9.95 -2.18
CA ARG A 34 3.71 9.89 -2.83
C ARG A 34 4.82 9.57 -1.84
N CYS A 35 4.81 10.16 -0.66
CA CYS A 35 5.78 9.85 0.39
C CYS A 35 5.67 8.38 0.85
N VAL A 36 4.45 7.87 1.05
CA VAL A 36 4.20 6.48 1.45
C VAL A 36 4.64 5.49 0.36
N ARG A 37 4.44 5.83 -0.93
CA ARG A 37 4.83 4.98 -2.07
C ARG A 37 6.33 4.73 -2.18
N VAL A 38 7.17 5.60 -1.65
CA VAL A 38 8.62 5.34 -1.60
C VAL A 38 8.91 4.05 -0.82
N GLY A 39 8.18 3.82 0.29
CA GLY A 39 8.29 2.57 1.05
C GLY A 39 7.81 1.34 0.28
N THR A 40 6.74 1.47 -0.53
CA THR A 40 6.25 0.33 -1.34
C THR A 40 7.18 -0.04 -2.48
N MET A 41 8.06 0.85 -2.94
CA MET A 41 9.11 0.51 -3.92
C MET A 41 10.08 -0.54 -3.38
N VAL A 42 10.36 -0.51 -2.08
CA VAL A 42 11.21 -1.52 -1.41
C VAL A 42 10.56 -2.90 -1.52
N GLU A 43 9.25 -2.98 -1.30
CA GLU A 43 8.48 -4.23 -1.48
C GLU A 43 8.52 -4.73 -2.92
N HIS A 44 8.28 -3.85 -3.89
CA HIS A 44 8.34 -4.21 -5.32
C HIS A 44 9.70 -4.79 -5.69
N THR A 45 10.79 -4.16 -5.25
CA THR A 45 12.15 -4.64 -5.50
C THR A 45 12.37 -6.01 -4.85
N GLY A 46 11.93 -6.19 -3.61
CA GLY A 46 12.01 -7.48 -2.92
C GLY A 46 11.29 -8.59 -3.68
N ARG A 47 10.10 -8.31 -4.21
CA ARG A 47 9.32 -9.28 -5.02
C ARG A 47 10.01 -9.65 -6.34
N ILE A 48 10.64 -8.70 -7.01
CA ILE A 48 11.36 -8.96 -8.26
C ILE A 48 12.57 -9.86 -7.99
N VAL A 49 13.32 -9.60 -6.92
CA VAL A 49 14.54 -10.34 -6.59
C VAL A 49 14.22 -11.76 -6.11
N THR A 50 13.21 -11.93 -5.26
CA THR A 50 12.91 -13.21 -4.60
C THR A 50 11.90 -14.07 -5.39
N GLY A 51 11.15 -13.47 -6.30
CA GLY A 51 10.13 -14.14 -7.11
C GLY A 51 10.65 -15.39 -7.84
N PRO A 52 11.73 -15.31 -8.62
CA PRO A 52 12.28 -16.47 -9.32
C PRO A 52 12.67 -17.61 -8.39
N SER A 53 13.26 -17.30 -7.24
CA SER A 53 13.68 -18.29 -6.24
C SER A 53 12.48 -19.02 -5.60
N ILE A 54 11.40 -18.29 -5.30
CA ILE A 54 10.16 -18.87 -4.80
C ILE A 54 9.51 -19.75 -5.88
N SER A 55 9.47 -19.29 -7.14
CA SER A 55 8.93 -20.06 -8.26
C SER A 55 9.69 -21.37 -8.47
N ALA A 56 11.02 -21.35 -8.43
CA ALA A 56 11.87 -22.53 -8.56
C ALA A 56 11.62 -23.54 -7.42
N ALA A 57 11.50 -23.06 -6.17
CA ALA A 57 11.20 -23.91 -5.03
C ALA A 57 9.81 -24.55 -5.12
N LEU A 58 8.81 -23.82 -5.63
CA LEU A 58 7.46 -24.34 -5.85
C LEU A 58 7.42 -25.37 -7.00
N ALA A 59 8.17 -25.13 -8.08
CA ALA A 59 8.26 -26.05 -9.21
C ALA A 59 8.83 -27.42 -8.80
N THR A 60 9.76 -27.44 -7.84
CA THR A 60 10.34 -28.67 -7.25
C THR A 60 9.52 -29.23 -6.09
N GLN A 61 8.33 -28.69 -5.82
CA GLN A 61 7.47 -29.05 -4.68
C GLN A 61 8.17 -28.91 -3.31
N ASN A 62 9.25 -28.16 -3.22
CA ASN A 62 9.97 -27.93 -1.97
C ASN A 62 9.33 -26.76 -1.20
N LEU A 63 8.20 -27.05 -0.53
CA LEU A 63 7.44 -26.06 0.25
C LEU A 63 8.22 -25.51 1.44
N VAL A 64 9.13 -26.31 2.01
CA VAL A 64 9.99 -25.87 3.12
C VAL A 64 10.89 -24.74 2.64
N ARG A 65 11.57 -24.96 1.51
CA ARG A 65 12.47 -23.94 0.92
C ARG A 65 11.72 -22.69 0.48
N ALA A 66 10.55 -22.84 -0.13
CA ALA A 66 9.70 -21.72 -0.52
C ALA A 66 9.30 -20.87 0.70
N ARG A 67 8.93 -21.53 1.81
CA ARG A 67 8.59 -20.87 3.08
C ARG A 67 9.78 -20.13 3.70
N GLU A 68 10.96 -20.74 3.70
CA GLU A 68 12.18 -20.10 4.20
C GLU A 68 12.50 -18.79 3.45
N ILE A 69 12.48 -18.84 2.12
CA ILE A 69 12.71 -17.66 1.27
C ILE A 69 11.66 -16.60 1.56
N PHE A 70 10.39 -16.98 1.63
CA PHE A 70 9.30 -16.06 1.95
C PHE A 70 9.50 -15.37 3.31
N LEU A 71 9.77 -16.14 4.36
CA LEU A 71 9.97 -15.59 5.70
C LEU A 71 11.22 -14.70 5.79
N ALA A 72 12.32 -15.11 5.16
CA ALA A 72 13.54 -14.31 5.11
C ALA A 72 13.30 -12.97 4.41
N THR A 73 12.64 -13.00 3.26
CA THR A 73 12.28 -11.80 2.50
C THR A 73 11.37 -10.89 3.30
N THR A 74 10.31 -11.42 3.90
CA THR A 74 9.38 -10.63 4.73
C THR A 74 10.10 -9.97 5.90
N ARG A 75 11.00 -10.68 6.58
CA ARG A 75 11.79 -10.11 7.69
C ARG A 75 12.68 -8.95 7.24
N VAL A 76 13.37 -9.10 6.12
CA VAL A 76 14.24 -8.05 5.57
C VAL A 76 13.40 -6.83 5.14
N LEU A 77 12.30 -7.05 4.43
CA LEU A 77 11.40 -5.98 3.99
C LEU A 77 10.80 -5.23 5.18
N THR A 78 10.35 -5.96 6.21
CA THR A 78 9.83 -5.36 7.44
C THR A 78 10.90 -4.54 8.16
N ALA A 79 12.11 -5.09 8.30
CA ALA A 79 13.21 -4.40 8.97
C ALA A 79 13.65 -3.12 8.26
N LEU A 80 13.49 -3.04 6.93
CA LEU A 80 13.79 -1.83 6.15
C LEU A 80 12.61 -0.85 6.14
N ALA A 81 11.38 -1.36 5.99
CA ALA A 81 10.19 -0.53 5.87
C ALA A 81 9.80 0.14 7.19
N TRP A 82 9.93 -0.54 8.32
CA TRP A 82 9.53 0.00 9.62
C TRP A 82 10.26 1.27 10.01
N PRO A 83 11.62 1.33 10.00
CA PRO A 83 12.34 2.57 10.28
C PRO A 83 11.97 3.69 9.31
N PHE A 84 11.75 3.36 8.03
CA PHE A 84 11.34 4.32 7.02
C PHE A 84 9.97 4.93 7.35
N TYR A 85 8.94 4.11 7.60
CA TYR A 85 7.59 4.61 7.91
C TYR A 85 7.53 5.32 9.25
N LEU A 86 8.27 4.87 10.27
CA LEU A 86 8.41 5.59 11.54
C LEU A 86 9.05 6.96 11.32
N SER A 87 10.15 7.03 10.56
CA SER A 87 10.77 8.31 10.22
C SER A 87 9.81 9.21 9.46
N LEU A 88 9.06 8.66 8.50
CA LEU A 88 8.06 9.39 7.74
C LEU A 88 6.92 9.93 8.63
N ALA A 89 6.45 9.15 9.61
CA ALA A 89 5.43 9.59 10.55
C ALA A 89 5.92 10.73 11.46
N PHE A 90 7.16 10.63 11.98
CA PHE A 90 7.73 11.66 12.88
C PHE A 90 8.15 12.92 12.12
N PHE A 91 8.83 12.78 10.99
CA PHE A 91 9.34 13.90 10.20
C PHE A 91 8.36 14.38 9.13
N GLY A 92 7.17 13.78 9.05
CA GLY A 92 6.14 14.10 8.07
C GLY A 92 5.82 15.59 7.93
N PRO A 93 5.60 16.34 9.04
CA PRO A 93 5.35 17.78 8.94
C PRO A 93 6.45 18.54 8.23
N VAL A 94 7.72 18.18 8.49
CA VAL A 94 8.88 18.82 7.86
C VAL A 94 8.95 18.45 6.38
N LEU A 95 8.74 17.17 6.05
CA LEU A 95 8.74 16.71 4.66
C LEU A 95 7.62 17.34 3.84
N LEU A 96 6.43 17.45 4.40
CA LEU A 96 5.29 18.05 3.70
C LEU A 96 5.47 19.55 3.45
N ARG A 97 6.25 20.28 4.26
CA ARG A 97 6.62 21.67 4.00
C ARG A 97 7.38 21.87 2.68
N PHE A 98 8.16 20.89 2.25
CA PHE A 98 8.85 20.95 0.96
C PHE A 98 7.89 20.95 -0.24
N PHE A 99 6.67 20.44 -0.08
CA PHE A 99 5.63 20.48 -1.12
C PHE A 99 4.90 21.82 -1.17
N GLY A 100 5.05 22.67 -0.16
CA GLY A 100 4.49 24.02 -0.12
C GLY A 100 3.66 24.31 1.13
N LYS A 101 3.28 25.60 1.31
CA LYS A 101 2.44 26.07 2.41
C LYS A 101 1.04 25.44 2.30
N GLY A 102 0.55 24.85 3.39
CA GLY A 102 -0.76 24.19 3.45
C GLY A 102 -0.72 22.65 3.38
N PHE A 103 0.38 22.05 2.88
CA PHE A 103 0.52 20.58 2.87
C PHE A 103 0.75 19.99 4.26
N GLU A 104 1.13 20.81 5.24
CA GLU A 104 1.31 20.42 6.64
C GLU A 104 0.03 19.82 7.26
N SER A 105 -1.15 20.21 6.76
CA SER A 105 -2.45 19.64 7.19
C SER A 105 -2.55 18.13 6.95
N GLY A 106 -1.75 17.60 6.03
CA GLY A 106 -1.62 16.16 5.76
C GLY A 106 -0.78 15.39 6.80
N ALA A 107 -0.08 16.08 7.71
CA ALA A 107 0.79 15.42 8.68
C ALA A 107 0.03 14.48 9.63
N GLY A 108 -1.19 14.83 10.03
CA GLY A 108 -2.04 13.98 10.84
C GLY A 108 -2.41 12.66 10.15
N ILE A 109 -2.52 12.67 8.83
CA ILE A 109 -2.84 11.50 8.02
C ILE A 109 -1.69 10.49 8.04
N LEU A 110 -0.43 10.97 8.08
CA LEU A 110 0.75 10.10 8.14
C LEU A 110 0.76 9.21 9.39
N TRP A 111 0.23 9.69 10.52
CA TRP A 111 0.10 8.91 11.75
C TRP A 111 -0.87 7.74 11.63
N VAL A 112 -1.76 7.75 10.66
CA VAL A 112 -2.70 6.64 10.40
C VAL A 112 -2.20 5.75 9.26
N ILE A 113 -1.73 6.36 8.16
CA ILE A 113 -1.34 5.60 6.97
C ILE A 113 -0.01 4.85 7.16
N CYS A 114 0.96 5.41 7.91
CA CYS A 114 2.24 4.75 8.13
C CYS A 114 2.11 3.45 8.95
N PRO A 115 1.39 3.39 10.09
CA PRO A 115 1.13 2.13 10.78
C PRO A 115 0.38 1.12 9.92
N ALA A 116 -0.60 1.55 9.14
CA ALA A 116 -1.31 0.66 8.21
C ALA A 116 -0.37 0.07 7.14
N ALA A 117 0.51 0.91 6.57
CA ALA A 117 1.53 0.45 5.63
C ALA A 117 2.54 -0.52 6.29
N MET A 118 2.96 -0.26 7.53
CA MET A 118 3.81 -1.17 8.30
C MET A 118 3.16 -2.54 8.51
N LEU A 119 1.87 -2.58 8.83
CA LEU A 119 1.11 -3.83 8.97
C LEU A 119 0.99 -4.56 7.63
N ALA A 120 0.66 -3.84 6.56
CA ALA A 120 0.58 -4.40 5.20
C ALA A 120 1.91 -5.03 4.76
N MET A 121 3.04 -4.36 5.02
CA MET A 121 4.38 -4.90 4.75
C MET A 121 4.70 -6.14 5.58
N SER A 122 4.24 -6.18 6.84
CA SER A 122 4.47 -7.31 7.75
C SER A 122 3.65 -8.54 7.34
N ALA A 123 2.51 -8.36 6.67
CA ALA A 123 1.74 -9.46 6.07
C ALA A 123 2.51 -10.17 4.95
N GLY A 124 3.58 -9.55 4.46
CA GLY A 124 4.48 -10.12 3.47
C GLY A 124 3.87 -10.23 2.08
N GLY A 125 4.66 -10.73 1.16
CA GLY A 125 4.27 -10.89 -0.24
C GLY A 125 3.31 -12.05 -0.51
N VAL A 126 2.24 -12.22 0.26
CA VAL A 126 1.23 -13.28 0.05
C VAL A 126 0.71 -13.24 -1.39
N GLN A 127 0.51 -12.05 -1.94
CA GLN A 127 0.12 -11.86 -3.34
C GLN A 127 1.14 -12.43 -4.33
N SER A 128 2.45 -12.32 -3.98
CA SER A 128 3.53 -12.88 -4.81
C SER A 128 3.49 -14.41 -4.83
N VAL A 129 3.26 -15.03 -3.68
CA VAL A 129 3.13 -16.49 -3.57
C VAL A 129 1.91 -16.99 -4.37
N LEU A 130 0.77 -16.30 -4.30
CA LEU A 130 -0.42 -16.61 -5.09
C LEU A 130 -0.15 -16.52 -6.59
N LEU A 131 0.56 -15.48 -7.02
CA LEU A 131 0.92 -15.30 -8.44
C LEU A 131 1.86 -16.41 -8.91
N MET A 132 2.89 -16.71 -8.12
CA MET A 132 3.93 -17.71 -8.43
C MET A 132 3.40 -19.15 -8.37
N SER A 133 2.34 -19.42 -7.60
CA SER A 133 1.65 -20.71 -7.56
C SER A 133 0.69 -20.95 -8.75
N GLY A 134 0.66 -20.04 -9.72
CA GLY A 134 -0.21 -20.14 -10.91
C GLY A 134 -1.69 -19.82 -10.64
N LYS A 135 -2.03 -19.35 -9.43
CA LYS A 135 -3.40 -19.03 -9.02
C LYS A 135 -3.78 -17.57 -9.35
N SER A 136 -3.47 -17.11 -10.55
CA SER A 136 -3.71 -15.74 -11.00
C SER A 136 -5.19 -15.31 -10.94
N ARG A 137 -6.14 -16.24 -11.09
CA ARG A 137 -7.57 -15.96 -10.94
C ARG A 137 -7.94 -15.55 -9.52
N TRP A 138 -7.38 -16.22 -8.52
CA TRP A 138 -7.59 -15.88 -7.12
C TRP A 138 -7.00 -14.51 -6.76
N GLN A 139 -5.84 -14.20 -7.32
CA GLN A 139 -5.25 -12.87 -7.14
C GLN A 139 -6.11 -11.78 -7.78
N LEU A 140 -6.65 -12.01 -8.98
CA LEU A 140 -7.56 -11.06 -9.62
C LEU A 140 -8.84 -10.86 -8.82
N LEU A 141 -9.45 -11.94 -8.32
CA LEU A 141 -10.63 -11.87 -7.46
C LEU A 141 -10.35 -11.08 -6.18
N ASN A 142 -9.21 -11.34 -5.53
CA ASN A 142 -8.81 -10.60 -4.34
C ASN A 142 -8.62 -9.09 -4.62
N LYS A 143 -7.96 -8.73 -5.73
CA LYS A 143 -7.81 -7.33 -6.13
C LYS A 143 -9.13 -6.66 -6.50
N LEU A 144 -10.04 -7.39 -7.14
CA LEU A 144 -11.38 -6.89 -7.46
C LEU A 144 -12.21 -6.68 -6.18
N SER A 145 -12.17 -7.62 -5.23
CA SER A 145 -12.87 -7.47 -3.96
C SER A 145 -12.32 -6.28 -3.16
N ALA A 146 -10.99 -6.12 -3.12
CA ALA A 146 -10.36 -4.96 -2.50
C ALA A 146 -10.77 -3.64 -3.18
N LEU A 147 -10.83 -3.60 -4.52
CA LEU A 147 -11.29 -2.42 -5.26
C LEU A 147 -12.75 -2.06 -4.93
N VAL A 148 -13.64 -3.05 -4.95
CA VAL A 148 -15.06 -2.83 -4.60
C VAL A 148 -15.18 -2.34 -3.16
N LEU A 149 -14.47 -2.97 -2.22
CA LEU A 149 -14.45 -2.57 -0.82
C LEU A 149 -13.89 -1.15 -0.66
N ALA A 150 -12.78 -0.82 -1.32
CA ALA A 150 -12.20 0.51 -1.31
C ALA A 150 -13.19 1.58 -1.82
N ILE A 151 -13.88 1.31 -2.93
CA ILE A 151 -14.89 2.22 -3.47
C ILE A 151 -16.02 2.44 -2.45
N ILE A 152 -16.59 1.38 -1.90
CA ILE A 152 -17.69 1.47 -0.93
C ILE A 152 -17.25 2.24 0.31
N LEU A 153 -16.09 1.90 0.87
CA LEU A 153 -15.56 2.56 2.07
C LEU A 153 -15.21 4.02 1.80
N ASN A 154 -14.62 4.36 0.65
CA ASN A 154 -14.35 5.75 0.30
C ASN A 154 -15.64 6.57 0.15
N LEU A 155 -16.64 6.05 -0.56
CA LEU A 155 -17.91 6.74 -0.75
C LEU A 155 -18.69 6.94 0.56
N THR A 156 -18.49 6.09 1.56
CA THR A 156 -19.16 6.18 2.87
C THR A 156 -18.35 6.98 3.89
N LEU A 157 -17.03 6.74 3.98
CA LEU A 157 -16.19 7.32 5.02
C LEU A 157 -15.63 8.71 4.66
N VAL A 158 -15.38 9.00 3.39
CA VAL A 158 -14.87 10.32 2.98
C VAL A 158 -15.86 11.44 3.28
N PRO A 159 -17.17 11.31 3.01
CA PRO A 159 -18.14 12.34 3.40
C PRO A 159 -18.29 12.52 4.91
N LEU A 160 -18.05 11.46 5.71
CA LEU A 160 -18.22 11.49 7.16
C LEU A 160 -16.97 11.99 7.90
N TRP A 161 -15.78 11.51 7.50
CA TRP A 161 -14.51 11.73 8.22
C TRP A 161 -13.46 12.47 7.37
N GLY A 162 -13.83 12.95 6.20
CA GLY A 162 -12.92 13.67 5.32
C GLY A 162 -11.69 12.85 4.92
N LEU A 163 -10.52 13.45 5.00
CA LEU A 163 -9.25 12.82 4.65
C LEU A 163 -8.93 11.56 5.50
N TYR A 164 -9.33 11.54 6.77
CA TYR A 164 -9.17 10.36 7.62
C TYR A 164 -10.04 9.19 7.17
N GLY A 165 -11.21 9.48 6.60
CA GLY A 165 -12.07 8.47 6.00
C GLY A 165 -11.40 7.72 4.84
N ALA A 166 -10.70 8.44 3.98
CA ALA A 166 -9.97 7.83 2.88
C ALA A 166 -8.82 6.93 3.36
N VAL A 167 -8.07 7.38 4.38
CA VAL A 167 -6.97 6.58 4.94
C VAL A 167 -7.47 5.31 5.62
N THR A 168 -8.58 5.39 6.36
CA THR A 168 -9.19 4.21 6.99
C THR A 168 -9.77 3.28 5.94
N ALA A 169 -10.34 3.79 4.85
CA ALA A 169 -10.81 2.99 3.72
C ALA A 169 -9.65 2.23 3.06
N TRP A 170 -8.53 2.91 2.81
CA TRP A 170 -7.32 2.31 2.26
C TRP A 170 -6.72 1.24 3.19
N ALA A 171 -6.69 1.49 4.49
CA ALA A 171 -6.14 0.55 5.47
C ALA A 171 -7.00 -0.72 5.66
N ALA A 172 -8.29 -0.64 5.35
CA ALA A 172 -9.24 -1.75 5.50
C ALA A 172 -9.41 -2.58 4.22
N ALA A 173 -9.04 -2.05 3.04
CA ALA A 173 -9.16 -2.70 1.73
C ALA A 173 -7.91 -3.47 1.34
#